data_8a550ac8a8be6ffa46a5b32e5e925d36
#
_entry.id   8a550ac8a8be6ffa46a5b32e5e925d36
#
_cell.length_a   1.000
_cell.length_b   1.000
_cell.length_c   1.000
_cell.angle_alpha   90.00
_cell.angle_beta   90.00
_cell.angle_gamma   90.00
#
_symmetry.space_group_name_H-M   'P 1'
#
loop_
_entity.id
_entity.type
_entity.pdbx_description
1 polymer ?
#
loop_
_entity_poly.entity_id
_entity_poly.type
_entity_poly.pdbx_seq_one_letter_code
_entity_poly.pdbx_strand_id
1 'polypeptide(L)'
;MRTLHLLGWPIWAIIEHLDEFKNQGFDSIQITPVQPLKEEGPGEWWLPYQPVNFEIGNWFGSKEDLCKLCNETSIRGMRTFVDVVCNHLASQPFTGSLEPHDSVPDKYKHNPNFWKPKRNVTN
;
A
#
# COMPACT_ATOMS: atom_id res chain seq x y z
N MET A 1 1.45 -23.21 2.83
CA MET A 1 1.56 -21.83 3.33
C MET A 1 0.16 -21.24 3.55
N ARG A 2 -0.10 -20.72 4.73
CA ARG A 2 -1.39 -20.08 5.08
C ARG A 2 -1.14 -18.61 5.33
N THR A 3 -1.63 -17.77 4.41
CA THR A 3 -1.44 -16.33 4.43
C THR A 3 -2.70 -15.63 4.92
N LEU A 4 -2.56 -14.73 5.90
CA LEU A 4 -3.64 -13.88 6.37
C LEU A 4 -3.51 -12.50 5.69
N HIS A 5 -4.56 -12.08 4.99
CA HIS A 5 -4.60 -10.76 4.35
C HIS A 5 -5.17 -9.73 5.31
N LEU A 6 -4.35 -8.76 5.68
CA LEU A 6 -4.66 -7.74 6.67
C LEU A 6 -4.87 -6.36 6.04
N LEU A 7 -5.72 -6.30 5.00
CA LEU A 7 -6.06 -5.05 4.33
C LEU A 7 -6.69 -4.06 5.32
N GLY A 8 -6.14 -2.85 5.36
CA GLY A 8 -6.65 -1.79 6.24
C GLY A 8 -6.13 -1.83 7.68
N TRP A 9 -5.28 -2.80 8.01
CA TRP A 9 -4.67 -2.87 9.33
C TRP A 9 -3.41 -1.99 9.41
N PRO A 10 -3.31 -1.06 10.36
CA PRO A 10 -2.05 -0.36 10.60
C PRO A 10 -0.98 -1.33 11.13
N ILE A 11 0.28 -1.06 10.79
CA ILE A 11 1.39 -1.96 11.12
C ILE A 11 1.50 -2.21 12.63
N TRP A 12 1.31 -1.18 13.45
CA TRP A 12 1.38 -1.33 14.90
C TRP A 12 0.37 -2.36 15.45
N ALA A 13 -0.84 -2.38 14.89
CA ALA A 13 -1.88 -3.33 15.28
C ALA A 13 -1.53 -4.76 14.85
N ILE A 14 -0.93 -4.91 13.67
CA ILE A 14 -0.47 -6.22 13.17
C ILE A 14 0.59 -6.79 14.12
N ILE A 15 1.57 -5.99 14.51
CA ILE A 15 2.65 -6.43 15.41
C ILE A 15 2.08 -6.93 16.74
N GLU A 16 1.09 -6.25 17.30
CA GLU A 16 0.45 -6.63 18.56
C GLU A 16 -0.27 -7.99 18.50
N HIS A 17 -0.70 -8.42 17.31
CA HIS A 17 -1.49 -9.64 17.13
C HIS A 17 -0.72 -10.79 16.47
N LEU A 18 0.59 -10.66 16.23
CA LEU A 18 1.38 -11.68 15.52
C LEU A 18 1.37 -13.04 16.23
N ASP A 19 1.48 -13.08 17.54
CA ASP A 19 1.45 -14.33 18.28
C ASP A 19 0.11 -15.03 18.13
N GLU A 20 -0.98 -14.26 18.18
CA GLU A 20 -2.33 -14.77 17.96
C GLU A 20 -2.49 -15.38 16.56
N PHE A 21 -2.03 -14.67 15.53
CA PHE A 21 -2.08 -15.16 14.16
C PHE A 21 -1.27 -16.44 13.98
N LYS A 22 -0.08 -16.50 14.56
CA LYS A 22 0.74 -17.71 14.53
C LYS A 22 0.04 -18.87 15.22
N ASN A 23 -0.55 -18.64 16.39
CA ASN A 23 -1.26 -19.68 17.14
C ASN A 23 -2.50 -20.18 16.39
N GLN A 24 -3.10 -19.36 15.54
CA GLN A 24 -4.20 -19.78 14.67
C GLN A 24 -3.75 -20.55 13.42
N GLY A 25 -2.45 -20.73 13.24
CA GLY A 25 -1.89 -21.53 12.15
C GLY A 25 -1.49 -20.75 10.91
N PHE A 26 -1.44 -19.42 10.96
CA PHE A 26 -0.90 -18.61 9.86
C PHE A 26 0.62 -18.56 9.94
N ASP A 27 1.28 -18.76 8.80
CA ASP A 27 2.73 -18.69 8.67
C ASP A 27 3.18 -17.48 7.84
N SER A 28 2.25 -16.71 7.32
CA SER A 28 2.52 -15.51 6.56
C SER A 28 1.37 -14.51 6.68
N ILE A 29 1.71 -13.25 6.47
CA ILE A 29 0.76 -12.15 6.43
C ILE A 29 0.97 -11.34 5.15
N GLN A 30 -0.10 -10.77 4.63
CA GLN A 30 -0.07 -9.83 3.52
C GLN A 30 -0.66 -8.51 4.00
N ILE A 31 0.09 -7.44 3.85
CA ILE A 31 -0.27 -6.13 4.39
C ILE A 31 -0.71 -5.17 3.29
N THR A 32 -1.41 -4.11 3.70
CA THR A 32 -1.79 -2.98 2.86
C THR A 32 -0.54 -2.36 2.21
N PRO A 33 -0.65 -1.83 0.96
CA PRO A 33 0.46 -1.11 0.35
C PRO A 33 1.03 -0.01 1.25
N VAL A 34 2.35 0.14 1.23
CA VAL A 34 3.10 1.04 2.14
C VAL A 34 3.63 2.29 1.45
N GLN A 35 3.23 2.54 0.24
CA GLN A 35 3.60 3.73 -0.52
C GLN A 35 2.84 4.96 -0.03
N PRO A 36 3.42 6.18 -0.11
CA PRO A 36 2.69 7.40 0.21
C PRO A 36 1.40 7.55 -0.61
N LEU A 37 0.34 8.03 0.02
CA LEU A 37 -1.00 8.11 -0.54
C LEU A 37 -1.37 9.55 -0.87
N LYS A 38 -2.31 9.73 -1.81
CA LYS A 38 -2.85 11.05 -2.14
C LYS A 38 -3.62 11.69 -0.98
N GLU A 39 -4.19 10.86 -0.10
CA GLU A 39 -4.84 11.27 1.14
C GLU A 39 -4.37 10.36 2.26
N GLU A 40 -3.87 10.92 3.34
CA GLU A 40 -3.45 10.16 4.51
C GLU A 40 -4.63 9.94 5.45
N GLY A 41 -4.70 8.74 6.00
CA GLY A 41 -5.76 8.34 6.94
C GLY A 41 -6.37 7.01 6.58
N PRO A 42 -7.32 6.52 7.42
CA PRO A 42 -7.92 5.20 7.21
C PRO A 42 -8.90 5.13 6.04
N GLY A 43 -9.40 6.23 5.52
CA GLY A 43 -10.22 6.38 4.31
C GLY A 43 -10.89 5.15 3.72
N GLU A 44 -11.19 5.20 2.43
CA GLU A 44 -11.79 4.08 1.69
C GLU A 44 -10.77 2.94 1.50
N TRP A 45 -11.25 1.70 1.43
CA TRP A 45 -10.40 0.50 1.29
C TRP A 45 -9.49 0.52 0.05
N TRP A 46 -9.92 1.19 -1.01
CA TRP A 46 -9.16 1.30 -2.27
C TRP A 46 -8.09 2.39 -2.25
N LEU A 47 -8.11 3.27 -1.27
CA LEU A 47 -7.19 4.41 -1.19
C LEU A 47 -5.70 3.99 -1.17
N PRO A 48 -5.29 2.91 -0.49
CA PRO A 48 -3.91 2.43 -0.53
C PRO A 48 -3.41 2.04 -1.92
N TYR A 49 -4.31 1.83 -2.86
CA TYR A 49 -3.98 1.52 -4.26
C TYR A 49 -3.90 2.78 -5.15
N GLN A 50 -3.88 3.95 -4.53
CA GLN A 50 -3.73 5.25 -5.18
C GLN A 50 -2.47 5.96 -4.66
N PRO A 51 -1.26 5.38 -4.88
CA PRO A 51 -0.03 5.95 -4.37
C PRO A 51 0.38 7.18 -5.16
N VAL A 52 1.14 8.07 -4.51
CA VAL A 52 1.71 9.24 -5.15
C VAL A 52 3.23 9.13 -5.35
N ASN A 53 3.85 8.10 -4.78
CA ASN A 53 5.29 7.93 -4.79
C ASN A 53 5.65 6.44 -4.68
N PHE A 54 6.94 6.11 -4.87
CA PHE A 54 7.51 4.78 -4.68
C PHE A 54 8.36 4.66 -3.41
N GLU A 55 8.34 5.67 -2.56
CA GLU A 55 8.95 5.60 -1.23
C GLU A 55 8.15 4.67 -0.31
N ILE A 56 8.69 4.41 0.89
CA ILE A 56 8.02 3.62 1.91
C ILE A 56 7.56 4.55 3.04
N GLY A 57 6.30 4.43 3.40
CA GLY A 57 5.70 5.15 4.50
C GLY A 57 4.37 5.79 4.12
N ASN A 58 3.35 5.55 4.93
CA ASN A 58 2.03 6.15 4.80
C ASN A 58 1.33 6.12 6.17
N TRP A 59 0.02 6.41 6.19
CA TRP A 59 -0.76 6.39 7.42
C TRP A 59 -0.71 5.03 8.15
N PHE A 60 -0.57 3.91 7.43
CA PHE A 60 -0.55 2.57 8.02
C PHE A 60 0.76 2.25 8.75
N GLY A 61 1.82 2.96 8.45
CA GLY A 61 3.10 2.82 9.11
C GLY A 61 4.25 3.48 8.35
N SER A 62 5.28 3.82 9.09
CA SER A 62 6.52 4.37 8.55
C SER A 62 7.41 3.25 8.00
N LYS A 63 8.52 3.64 7.37
CA LYS A 63 9.57 2.69 6.95
C LYS A 63 10.13 1.93 8.16
N GLU A 64 10.33 2.61 9.29
CA GLU A 64 10.80 2.02 10.53
C GLU A 64 9.80 1.00 11.08
N ASP A 65 8.51 1.31 10.99
CA ASP A 65 7.44 0.38 11.39
C ASP A 65 7.45 -0.88 10.53
N LEU A 66 7.66 -0.74 9.23
CA LEU A 66 7.79 -1.89 8.33
C LEU A 66 9.01 -2.74 8.67
N CYS A 67 10.14 -2.12 8.95
CA CYS A 67 11.35 -2.84 9.39
C CYS A 67 11.09 -3.61 10.68
N LYS A 68 10.42 -2.99 11.64
CA LYS A 68 10.02 -3.65 12.89
C LYS A 68 9.11 -4.85 12.64
N LEU A 69 8.11 -4.68 11.78
CA LEU A 69 7.21 -5.78 11.42
C LEU A 69 7.97 -6.96 10.81
N CYS A 70 8.88 -6.68 9.87
CA CYS A 70 9.68 -7.73 9.24
C CYS A 70 10.55 -8.46 10.25
N ASN A 71 11.14 -7.76 11.21
CA ASN A 71 11.90 -8.37 12.29
C ASN A 71 11.03 -9.23 13.19
N GLU A 72 9.87 -8.74 13.58
CA GLU A 72 8.93 -9.45 14.46
C GLU A 72 8.33 -10.70 13.78
N THR A 73 8.03 -10.64 12.51
CA THR A 73 7.58 -11.82 11.75
C THR A 73 8.71 -12.82 11.60
N SER A 74 9.92 -12.36 11.30
CA SER A 74 11.11 -13.22 11.14
C SER A 74 11.44 -13.99 12.40
N ILE A 75 11.39 -13.34 13.57
CA ILE A 75 11.62 -13.99 14.88
C ILE A 75 10.65 -15.17 15.09
N ARG A 76 9.43 -15.05 14.58
CA ARG A 76 8.37 -16.05 14.71
C ARG A 76 8.38 -17.10 13.57
N GLY A 77 9.33 -17.01 12.66
CA GLY A 77 9.36 -17.88 11.48
C GLY A 77 8.24 -17.60 10.49
N MET A 78 7.64 -16.40 10.52
CA MET A 78 6.58 -15.98 9.62
C MET A 78 7.14 -15.15 8.47
N ARG A 79 6.40 -15.07 7.37
CA ARG A 79 6.74 -14.24 6.20
C ARG A 79 5.82 -13.04 6.11
N THR A 80 6.36 -11.92 5.63
CA THR A 80 5.61 -10.71 5.35
C THR A 80 5.56 -10.47 3.85
N PHE A 81 4.35 -10.37 3.31
CA PHE A 81 4.12 -9.99 1.92
C PHE A 81 3.58 -8.56 1.88
N VAL A 82 4.19 -7.72 1.07
CA VAL A 82 3.78 -6.33 0.88
C VAL A 82 3.24 -6.16 -0.53
N ASP A 83 2.00 -5.68 -0.64
CA ASP A 83 1.47 -5.28 -1.94
C ASP A 83 2.20 -4.05 -2.43
N VAL A 84 2.63 -4.07 -3.68
CA VAL A 84 3.31 -2.94 -4.31
C VAL A 84 2.55 -2.51 -5.54
N VAL A 85 2.16 -1.23 -5.59
CA VAL A 85 1.50 -0.66 -6.76
C VAL A 85 2.56 -0.12 -7.72
N CYS A 86 2.85 -0.89 -8.77
CA CYS A 86 3.85 -0.54 -9.78
C CYS A 86 3.23 -0.05 -11.09
N ASN A 87 1.93 -0.19 -11.24
CA ASN A 87 1.25 0.06 -12.51
C ASN A 87 0.92 1.53 -12.77
N HIS A 88 0.66 2.30 -11.71
CA HIS A 88 0.17 3.69 -11.82
C HIS A 88 0.50 4.50 -10.58
N LEU A 89 0.34 5.81 -10.69
CA LEU A 89 0.29 6.76 -9.58
C LEU A 89 -1.08 7.46 -9.55
N ALA A 90 -1.41 8.07 -8.42
CA ALA A 90 -2.70 8.71 -8.21
C ALA A 90 -2.89 9.91 -9.15
N SER A 91 -4.10 10.02 -9.68
CA SER A 91 -4.53 11.18 -10.47
C SER A 91 -5.37 12.15 -9.64
N GLN A 92 -5.53 13.36 -10.16
CA GLN A 92 -6.51 14.32 -9.66
C GLN A 92 -7.93 13.76 -9.76
N PRO A 93 -8.87 14.26 -8.95
CA PRO A 93 -10.28 13.97 -9.16
C PRO A 93 -10.67 14.23 -10.62
N PHE A 94 -11.52 13.39 -11.14
CA PHE A 94 -11.84 13.40 -12.57
C PHE A 94 -12.49 14.72 -13.01
N THR A 95 -11.82 15.43 -13.91
CA THR A 95 -12.27 16.68 -14.53
C THR A 95 -12.36 16.59 -16.07
N GLY A 96 -12.33 15.37 -16.62
CA GLY A 96 -12.34 15.14 -18.08
C GLY A 96 -10.98 14.84 -18.67
N SER A 97 -9.88 15.18 -18.00
CA SER A 97 -8.51 14.80 -18.38
C SER A 97 -7.84 14.04 -17.25
N LEU A 98 -6.89 13.17 -17.61
CA LEU A 98 -6.10 12.41 -16.64
C LEU A 98 -4.86 13.23 -16.26
N GLU A 99 -4.88 13.83 -15.09
CA GLU A 99 -3.78 14.63 -14.56
C GLU A 99 -3.21 14.03 -13.29
N PRO A 100 -1.88 14.13 -13.06
CA PRO A 100 -1.28 13.69 -11.83
C PRO A 100 -1.81 14.44 -10.61
N HIS A 101 -1.99 13.73 -9.50
CA HIS A 101 -2.31 14.37 -8.22
C HIS A 101 -1.17 15.33 -7.83
N ASP A 102 -1.48 16.44 -7.15
CA ASP A 102 -0.51 17.47 -6.75
C ASP A 102 0.63 16.91 -5.90
N SER A 103 0.35 15.90 -5.08
CA SER A 103 1.34 15.25 -4.20
C SER A 103 2.32 14.33 -4.93
N VAL A 104 2.10 14.07 -6.23
CA VAL A 104 3.04 13.27 -7.02
C VAL A 104 4.30 14.10 -7.29
N PRO A 105 5.52 13.57 -7.02
CA PRO A 105 6.76 14.27 -7.36
C PRO A 105 6.85 14.63 -8.85
N ASP A 106 7.41 15.80 -9.15
CA ASP A 106 7.54 16.29 -10.53
C ASP A 106 8.26 15.32 -11.45
N LYS A 107 9.23 14.57 -10.94
CA LYS A 107 9.96 13.55 -11.70
C LYS A 107 9.07 12.45 -12.29
N TYR A 108 7.86 12.26 -11.75
CA TYR A 108 6.91 11.27 -12.25
C TYR A 108 5.75 11.90 -13.05
N LYS A 109 5.52 13.21 -12.95
CA LYS A 109 4.34 13.87 -13.55
C LYS A 109 4.30 13.81 -15.07
N HIS A 110 5.46 13.71 -15.70
CA HIS A 110 5.58 13.73 -17.17
C HIS A 110 5.85 12.36 -17.78
N ASN A 111 5.89 11.31 -16.96
CA ASN A 111 6.15 9.96 -17.46
C ASN A 111 4.84 9.27 -17.87
N PRO A 112 4.61 9.04 -19.18
CA PRO A 112 3.35 8.46 -19.66
C PRO A 112 3.11 7.03 -19.17
N ASN A 113 4.14 6.34 -18.69
CA ASN A 113 3.98 4.99 -18.14
C ASN A 113 3.21 4.96 -16.82
N PHE A 114 3.17 6.06 -16.09
CA PHE A 114 2.46 6.17 -14.80
C PHE A 114 1.03 6.72 -14.94
N TRP A 115 0.66 7.21 -16.10
CA TRP A 115 -0.63 7.84 -16.36
C TRP A 115 -1.37 7.04 -17.41
N LYS A 116 -2.36 6.30 -16.99
CA LYS A 116 -3.20 5.52 -17.90
C LYS A 116 -4.38 6.36 -18.35
N PRO A 117 -4.53 6.63 -19.65
CA PRO A 117 -5.73 7.29 -20.12
C PRO A 117 -6.95 6.44 -19.78
N LYS A 118 -8.04 7.12 -19.44
CA LYS A 118 -9.31 6.43 -19.29
C LYS A 118 -9.57 5.65 -20.57
N ARG A 119 -9.75 4.35 -20.44
CA ARG A 119 -10.29 3.58 -21.58
C ARG A 119 -11.66 4.18 -21.89
N ASN A 120 -11.79 4.83 -23.02
CA ASN A 120 -13.09 5.07 -23.57
C ASN A 120 -13.70 3.70 -23.81
N VAL A 121 -14.61 3.31 -22.94
CA VAL A 121 -15.48 2.19 -23.23
C VAL A 121 -16.46 2.71 -24.28
N THR A 122 -16.01 2.76 -25.50
CA THR A 122 -16.92 2.84 -26.62
C THR A 122 -17.51 1.45 -26.78
N ASN A 123 -18.77 1.40 -26.54
CA ASN A 123 -19.56 0.23 -26.85
C ASN A 123 -19.45 -0.14 -28.34
#